data_6331bf5aee639191182550ba301917c9
#
_entry.id   6331bf5aee639191182550ba301917c9
#
_cell.length_a   1.000
_cell.length_b   1.000
_cell.length_c   1.000
_cell.angle_alpha   90.00
_cell.angle_beta   90.00
_cell.angle_gamma   90.00
#
_symmetry.space_group_name_H-M   'P 1'
#
loop_
_entity.id
_entity.type
_entity.pdbx_description
1 polymer ?
#
loop_
_entity_poly.entity_id
_entity_poly.type
_entity_poly.pdbx_seq_one_letter_code
_entity_poly.pdbx_strand_id
1 'polypeptide(L)'
;MAEQHPSFDAEKYKSAQRVQWNKDGAAWRRWNPVLDRWYGGASAQMLDLARIEPGQRVLDIAAGAGEPVISAAARVGPGGYVLA
;
A
#
# COMPACT_ATOMS: atom_id res chain seq x y z
N MET A 1 40.74 18.08 -4.09
CA MET A 1 39.88 18.16 -2.91
C MET A 1 38.61 17.32 -3.17
N ALA A 2 38.30 16.41 -2.28
CA ALA A 2 37.06 15.63 -2.41
C ALA A 2 35.87 16.57 -2.12
N GLU A 3 34.91 16.61 -3.02
CA GLU A 3 33.63 17.28 -2.76
C GLU A 3 32.93 16.57 -1.60
N GLN A 4 32.67 17.29 -0.53
CA GLN A 4 31.85 16.79 0.55
C GLN A 4 30.40 16.88 0.12
N HIS A 5 29.79 15.74 -0.24
CA HIS A 5 28.36 15.68 -0.40
C HIS A 5 27.69 15.77 0.98
N PRO A 6 26.64 16.59 1.13
CA PRO A 6 25.90 16.62 2.39
C PRO A 6 25.41 15.20 2.72
N SER A 7 25.64 14.77 3.95
CA SER A 7 25.16 13.47 4.42
C SER A 7 23.62 13.44 4.36
N PHE A 8 23.06 12.33 3.89
CA PHE A 8 21.62 12.14 3.85
C PHE A 8 21.07 12.02 5.28
N ASP A 9 20.16 12.91 5.64
CA ASP A 9 19.49 12.90 6.92
C ASP A 9 18.20 12.05 6.80
N ALA A 10 18.29 10.80 7.19
CA ALA A 10 17.19 9.84 7.10
C ALA A 10 16.00 10.23 7.97
N GLU A 11 16.23 10.79 9.15
CA GLU A 11 15.13 11.16 10.06
C GLU A 11 14.35 12.36 9.53
N LYS A 12 15.05 13.35 9.01
CA LYS A 12 14.42 14.50 8.36
C LYS A 12 13.61 14.07 7.14
N TYR A 13 14.14 13.16 6.34
CA TYR A 13 13.44 12.61 5.17
C TYR A 13 12.18 11.86 5.58
N LYS A 14 12.27 10.95 6.54
CA LYS A 14 11.11 10.18 7.05
C LYS A 14 10.02 11.10 7.62
N SER A 15 10.41 12.10 8.39
CA SER A 15 9.46 13.08 8.94
C SER A 15 8.73 13.84 7.84
N ALA A 16 9.44 14.31 6.84
CA ALA A 16 8.86 15.01 5.70
C ALA A 16 7.90 14.11 4.91
N GLN A 17 8.29 12.87 4.65
CA GLN A 17 7.45 11.88 3.96
C GLN A 17 6.18 11.56 4.76
N ARG A 18 6.27 11.40 6.07
CA ARG A 18 5.12 11.15 6.94
C ARG A 18 4.10 12.29 6.86
N VAL A 19 4.57 13.52 6.93
CA VAL A 19 3.69 14.71 6.81
C VAL A 19 3.02 14.73 5.44
N GLN A 20 3.79 14.49 4.37
CA GLN A 20 3.26 14.52 3.01
C GLN A 20 2.22 13.44 2.77
N TRP A 21 2.49 12.19 3.14
CA TRP A 21 1.55 11.09 2.97
C TRP A 21 0.28 11.26 3.81
N ASN A 22 0.39 11.79 5.02
CA ASN A 22 -0.77 12.10 5.84
C ASN A 22 -1.64 13.19 5.21
N LYS A 23 -1.01 14.20 4.61
CA LYS A 23 -1.71 15.26 3.89
C LYS A 23 -2.44 14.73 2.65
N ASP A 24 -1.80 13.84 1.92
CA ASP A 24 -2.32 13.33 0.64
C ASP A 24 -3.33 12.19 0.80
N GLY A 25 -3.47 11.62 2.01
CA GLY A 25 -4.33 10.46 2.24
C GLY A 25 -5.79 10.67 1.84
N ALA A 26 -6.33 11.86 2.08
CA ALA A 26 -7.69 12.18 1.68
C ALA A 26 -7.87 12.23 0.15
N ALA A 27 -6.86 12.73 -0.57
CA ALA A 27 -6.86 12.76 -2.02
C ALA A 27 -6.79 11.34 -2.61
N TRP A 28 -5.94 10.48 -2.07
CA TRP A 28 -5.87 9.06 -2.46
C TRP A 28 -7.21 8.37 -2.29
N ARG A 29 -7.88 8.56 -1.17
CA ARG A 29 -9.21 8.00 -0.91
C ARG A 29 -10.23 8.52 -1.92
N ARG A 30 -10.22 9.81 -2.18
CA ARG A 30 -11.15 10.47 -3.11
C ARG A 30 -11.01 9.93 -4.54
N TRP A 31 -9.79 9.69 -4.99
CA TRP A 31 -9.49 9.24 -6.34
C TRP A 31 -9.43 7.72 -6.50
N ASN A 32 -9.63 6.98 -5.42
CA ASN A 32 -9.56 5.52 -5.41
C ASN A 32 -10.42 4.86 -6.52
N PRO A 33 -11.68 5.28 -6.76
CA PRO A 33 -12.48 4.67 -7.82
C PRO A 33 -11.89 4.83 -9.22
N VAL A 34 -11.20 5.94 -9.49
CA VAL A 34 -10.48 6.16 -10.75
C VAL A 34 -9.23 5.29 -10.82
N LEU A 35 -8.47 5.22 -9.74
CA LEU A 35 -7.26 4.42 -9.64
C LEU A 35 -7.58 2.92 -9.79
N ASP A 36 -8.66 2.45 -9.21
CA ASP A 36 -9.11 1.06 -9.32
C ASP A 36 -9.44 0.67 -10.77
N ARG A 37 -10.01 1.58 -11.53
CA ARG A 37 -10.24 1.36 -12.96
C ARG A 37 -8.93 1.18 -13.74
N TRP A 38 -7.87 1.87 -13.34
CA TRP A 38 -6.59 1.83 -14.03
C TRP A 38 -5.71 0.68 -13.55
N TYR A 39 -5.71 0.39 -12.25
CA TYR A 39 -4.80 -0.55 -11.61
C TYR A 39 -5.47 -1.80 -11.04
N GLY A 40 -6.81 -1.87 -11.06
CA GLY A 40 -7.54 -3.01 -10.49
C GLY A 40 -7.15 -4.34 -11.11
N GLY A 41 -6.91 -4.38 -12.42
CA GLY A 41 -6.42 -5.58 -13.10
C GLY A 41 -5.03 -6.01 -12.62
N ALA A 42 -4.12 -5.06 -12.39
CA ALA A 42 -2.80 -5.34 -11.85
C ALA A 42 -2.87 -5.86 -10.41
N SER A 43 -3.73 -5.29 -9.58
CA SER A 43 -3.95 -5.75 -8.21
C SER A 43 -4.49 -7.18 -8.18
N ALA A 44 -5.48 -7.50 -8.99
CA ALA A 44 -6.01 -8.85 -9.12
C ALA A 44 -4.95 -9.85 -9.56
N GLN A 45 -4.16 -9.50 -10.55
CA GLN A 45 -3.05 -10.34 -11.04
C GLN A 45 -1.97 -10.55 -9.97
N MET A 46 -1.65 -9.52 -9.19
CA MET A 46 -0.72 -9.63 -8.07
C MET A 46 -1.22 -10.61 -7.01
N LEU A 47 -2.50 -10.55 -6.66
CA LEU A 47 -3.11 -11.46 -5.70
C LEU A 47 -3.16 -12.91 -6.22
N ASP A 48 -3.38 -13.09 -7.53
CA ASP A 48 -3.31 -14.39 -8.18
C ASP A 48 -1.89 -14.97 -8.12
N LEU A 49 -0.89 -14.17 -8.45
CA LEU A 49 0.52 -14.57 -8.36
C LEU A 49 0.97 -14.89 -6.93
N ALA A 50 0.46 -14.16 -5.96
CA ALA A 50 0.70 -14.42 -4.54
C ALA A 50 -0.07 -15.64 -4.03
N ARG A 51 -0.97 -16.20 -4.82
CA ARG A 51 -1.82 -17.35 -4.46
C ARG A 51 -2.61 -17.14 -3.18
N ILE A 52 -3.24 -15.98 -3.10
CA ILE A 52 -4.12 -15.66 -1.96
C ILE A 52 -5.38 -16.51 -2.03
N GLU A 53 -5.58 -17.34 -1.03
CA GLU A 53 -6.65 -18.33 -0.95
C GLU A 53 -7.48 -18.19 0.34
N PRO A 54 -8.70 -18.75 0.38
CA PRO A 54 -9.52 -18.76 1.59
C PRO A 54 -8.80 -19.33 2.81
N GLY A 55 -8.98 -18.70 3.95
CA GLY A 55 -8.41 -19.12 5.23
C GLY A 55 -6.99 -18.65 5.51
N GLN A 56 -6.33 -18.03 4.55
CA GLN A 56 -4.96 -17.54 4.73
C GLN A 56 -4.86 -16.28 5.60
N ARG A 57 -3.65 -16.02 6.07
CA ARG A 57 -3.27 -14.80 6.78
C ARG A 57 -2.41 -13.95 5.87
N VAL A 58 -2.80 -12.68 5.69
CA VAL A 58 -2.12 -11.74 4.80
C VAL A 58 -1.70 -10.50 5.57
N LEU A 59 -0.48 -10.04 5.32
CA LEU A 59 0.02 -8.76 5.79
C LEU A 59 0.22 -7.83 4.61
N ASP A 60 -0.44 -6.66 4.66
CA ASP A 60 -0.24 -5.60 3.69
C ASP A 60 0.52 -4.44 4.34
N ILE A 61 1.75 -4.22 3.91
CA ILE A 61 2.59 -3.13 4.41
C ILE A 61 2.34 -1.90 3.54
N ALA A 62 2.07 -0.77 4.20
CA ALA A 62 1.75 0.50 3.55
C ALA A 62 0.46 0.42 2.71
N ALA A 63 -0.58 -0.14 3.27
CA ALA A 63 -1.86 -0.40 2.62
C ALA A 63 -2.59 0.85 2.06
N GLY A 64 -2.24 2.02 2.55
CA GLY A 64 -2.79 3.29 2.05
C GLY A 64 -4.30 3.39 2.21
N ALA A 65 -5.00 3.67 1.11
CA ALA A 65 -6.45 3.89 1.10
C ALA A 65 -7.29 2.60 1.04
N GLY A 66 -6.67 1.43 1.04
CA GLY A 66 -7.35 0.15 1.22
C GLY A 66 -7.27 -0.86 0.08
N GLU A 67 -6.66 -0.54 -1.06
CA GLU A 67 -6.38 -1.52 -2.10
C GLU A 67 -4.86 -1.77 -2.22
N PRO A 68 -4.41 -3.03 -2.39
CA PRO A 68 -5.19 -4.26 -2.63
C PRO A 68 -5.71 -5.00 -1.38
N VAL A 69 -5.58 -4.44 -0.18
CA VAL A 69 -5.93 -5.14 1.06
C VAL A 69 -7.42 -5.53 1.13
N ILE A 70 -8.32 -4.70 0.60
CA ILE A 70 -9.75 -5.00 0.56
C ILE A 70 -10.03 -6.22 -0.33
N SER A 71 -9.40 -6.29 -1.50
CA SER A 71 -9.51 -7.44 -2.39
C SER A 71 -8.88 -8.70 -1.80
N ALA A 72 -7.77 -8.57 -1.07
CA ALA A 72 -7.16 -9.67 -0.35
C ALA A 72 -8.08 -10.20 0.76
N ALA A 73 -8.74 -9.32 1.50
CA ALA A 73 -9.71 -9.67 2.53
C ALA A 73 -10.89 -10.47 1.96
N ALA A 74 -11.39 -10.07 0.79
CA ALA A 74 -12.43 -10.82 0.10
C ALA A 74 -11.98 -12.25 -0.28
N ARG A 75 -10.73 -12.42 -0.71
CA ARG A 75 -10.18 -13.73 -1.09
C ARG A 75 -9.96 -14.66 0.10
N VAL A 76 -9.45 -14.15 1.22
CA VAL A 76 -9.22 -14.98 2.41
C VAL A 76 -10.52 -15.37 3.11
N GLY A 77 -11.55 -14.57 2.93
CA GLY A 77 -12.90 -14.84 3.46
C GLY A 77 -12.98 -14.82 5.00
N PRO A 78 -14.13 -15.28 5.56
CA PRO A 78 -14.38 -15.18 7.00
C PRO A 78 -13.47 -16.07 7.86
N GLY A 79 -12.88 -17.11 7.30
CA GLY A 79 -11.90 -17.97 7.97
C GLY A 79 -10.46 -17.47 7.89
N GLY A 80 -10.22 -16.40 7.15
CA GLY A 80 -8.91 -15.80 6.98
C GLY A 80 -8.69 -14.57 7.87
N TYR A 81 -7.52 -13.96 7.69
CA TYR A 81 -7.14 -12.78 8.46
C TYR A 81 -6.27 -11.85 7.61
N VAL A 82 -6.55 -10.56 7.61
CA VAL A 82 -5.73 -9.55 6.96
C VAL A 82 -5.35 -8.46 7.96
N LEU A 83 -4.07 -8.15 8.01
CA LEU A 83 -3.52 -7.03 8.77
C LEU A 83 -2.96 -6.00 7.79
N ALA A 84 -3.32 -4.75 7.99
CA ALA A 84 -2.86 -3.65 7.14
C ALA A 84 -2.40 -2.45 7.97
#